data_1c567a396f539e29b0752b20a8d1fa2f
#
_entry.id   1c567a396f539e29b0752b20a8d1fa2f
#
_cell.length_a   1.000
_cell.length_b   1.000
_cell.length_c   1.000
_cell.angle_alpha   90.00
_cell.angle_beta   90.00
_cell.angle_gamma   90.00
#
_symmetry.space_group_name_H-M   'P 1'
#
loop_
_entity.id
_entity.type
_entity.pdbx_description
1 polymer ?
#
loop_
_entity_poly.entity_id
_entity_poly.type
_entity_poly.pdbx_seq_one_letter_code
_entity_poly.pdbx_strand_id
1 'polypeptide(L)'
;MIGVAVAALVAVVVVVQSQGSAGVATAEKPVPTTTSVASSTVSTTATTSLPAQVRLATAVYDLRAGRYVSRSDEDTPFAAESLTKLLIATDLAASGRLAGNNLARVKGMLSTSDDQIANQLWTADGGPAIVTREVRAMGLRATVPPRDPGRWGDTTMTAADVVRIYQYVMTKMPAGQREVLLSDLAATAHAADGTDQDFGITQAVPDGEWWAKQAWACCRPAWDVHTTGLVGADQRYVVVALSQQPLAGGFAGATKVVTGVAKTLVAGLDLTRP
;
A
#
# COMPACT_ATOMS: atom_id res chain seq x y z
N MET A 1 31.35 27.11 16.70
CA MET A 1 29.97 26.90 17.16
C MET A 1 29.55 25.51 16.67
N ILE A 2 29.43 24.59 17.61
CA ILE A 2 29.19 23.17 17.35
C ILE A 2 27.68 22.95 17.38
N GLY A 3 27.09 22.65 16.23
CA GLY A 3 25.66 22.34 16.13
C GLY A 3 25.42 20.87 16.43
N VAL A 4 24.66 20.61 17.49
CA VAL A 4 24.24 19.28 17.90
C VAL A 4 23.04 18.89 17.04
N ALA A 5 23.20 17.84 16.22
CA ALA A 5 22.11 17.21 15.48
C ALA A 5 21.31 16.31 16.44
N VAL A 6 20.05 16.64 16.67
CA VAL A 6 19.12 15.79 17.42
C VAL A 6 18.53 14.77 16.46
N ALA A 7 18.90 13.50 16.63
CA ALA A 7 18.29 12.40 15.91
C ALA A 7 16.91 12.07 16.53
N ALA A 8 15.85 12.26 15.77
CA ALA A 8 14.51 11.85 16.18
C ALA A 8 14.35 10.33 15.89
N LEU A 9 14.29 9.53 16.96
CA LEU A 9 13.91 8.11 16.89
C LEU A 9 12.38 8.04 16.75
N VAL A 10 11.90 7.55 15.62
CA VAL A 10 10.51 7.14 15.48
C VAL A 10 10.41 5.68 15.91
N ALA A 11 9.95 5.46 17.13
CA ALA A 11 9.63 4.13 17.64
C ALA A 11 8.19 3.77 17.23
N VAL A 12 8.02 2.76 16.40
CA VAL A 12 6.71 2.14 16.15
C VAL A 12 6.39 1.23 17.32
N VAL A 13 5.53 1.68 18.22
CA VAL A 13 5.05 0.87 19.35
C VAL A 13 3.80 0.11 18.91
N VAL A 14 3.93 -1.21 18.76
CA VAL A 14 2.76 -2.10 18.61
C VAL A 14 2.22 -2.37 20.02
N VAL A 15 1.11 -1.73 20.37
CA VAL A 15 0.40 -2.03 21.64
C VAL A 15 -0.62 -3.13 21.38
N VAL A 16 -0.34 -4.33 21.87
CA VAL A 16 -1.32 -5.41 21.99
C VAL A 16 -2.03 -5.22 23.31
N GLN A 17 -3.28 -4.76 23.29
CA GLN A 17 -4.12 -4.73 24.49
C GLN A 17 -4.77 -6.09 24.71
N SER A 18 -4.31 -6.82 25.74
CA SER A 18 -5.03 -7.96 26.29
C SER A 18 -5.97 -7.46 27.39
N GLN A 19 -7.28 -7.63 27.20
CA GLN A 19 -8.26 -7.40 28.28
C GLN A 19 -8.28 -8.62 29.22
N GLY A 20 -7.83 -8.42 30.43
CA GLY A 20 -7.96 -9.39 31.51
C GLY A 20 -9.20 -9.11 32.35
N SER A 21 -10.07 -10.10 32.46
CA SER A 21 -11.21 -10.10 33.37
C SER A 21 -10.74 -10.39 34.79
N ALA A 22 -11.21 -9.61 35.74
CA ALA A 22 -11.00 -9.83 37.19
C ALA A 22 -11.86 -10.99 37.70
N GLY A 23 -11.26 -11.94 38.36
CA GLY A 23 -11.92 -13.02 39.13
C GLY A 23 -11.35 -13.11 40.51
N VAL A 24 -12.26 -13.25 41.47
CA VAL A 24 -12.14 -13.18 42.92
C VAL A 24 -11.23 -14.28 43.50
N ALA A 25 -10.48 -13.90 44.53
CA ALA A 25 -9.57 -14.74 45.29
C ALA A 25 -10.29 -15.71 46.25
N THR A 26 -9.83 -16.96 46.33
CA THR A 26 -9.91 -17.84 47.50
C THR A 26 -8.58 -18.55 47.68
N ALA A 27 -8.09 -18.53 48.92
CA ALA A 27 -6.82 -19.08 49.36
C ALA A 27 -6.88 -20.59 49.58
N GLU A 28 -5.84 -21.31 49.11
CA GLU A 28 -5.41 -22.55 49.77
C GLU A 28 -3.94 -22.92 49.45
N LYS A 29 -3.36 -23.73 50.32
CA LYS A 29 -1.98 -23.97 50.71
C LYS A 29 -1.08 -24.74 49.71
N PRO A 30 0.24 -24.83 49.94
CA PRO A 30 1.27 -25.07 48.94
C PRO A 30 1.65 -26.55 48.73
N VAL A 31 2.04 -26.95 47.53
CA VAL A 31 2.77 -28.19 47.18
C VAL A 31 3.64 -27.96 45.93
N PRO A 32 4.64 -28.79 45.64
CA PRO A 32 6.04 -28.35 45.48
C PRO A 32 6.50 -28.03 44.06
N THR A 33 7.63 -27.35 44.01
CA THR A 33 8.52 -26.96 42.94
C THR A 33 8.60 -27.94 41.79
N THR A 34 8.14 -27.50 40.60
CA THR A 34 8.60 -28.00 39.32
C THR A 34 9.30 -26.85 38.56
N THR A 35 10.54 -27.12 38.21
CA THR A 35 11.41 -26.23 37.49
C THR A 35 10.78 -25.88 36.11
N SER A 36 10.29 -24.65 35.98
CA SER A 36 9.85 -24.11 34.70
C SER A 36 11.07 -23.66 33.88
N VAL A 37 11.32 -24.35 32.77
CA VAL A 37 12.27 -23.92 31.77
C VAL A 37 11.69 -22.68 31.09
N ALA A 38 12.27 -21.52 31.34
CA ALA A 38 11.91 -20.29 30.70
C ALA A 38 12.29 -20.39 29.21
N SER A 39 11.30 -20.56 28.36
CA SER A 39 11.47 -20.34 26.91
C SER A 39 11.63 -18.85 26.65
N SER A 40 12.86 -18.42 26.50
CA SER A 40 13.18 -17.07 26.05
C SER A 40 12.81 -16.95 24.58
N THR A 41 11.65 -16.40 24.30
CA THR A 41 11.31 -15.92 22.95
C THR A 41 12.11 -14.64 22.68
N VAL A 42 13.20 -14.77 21.95
CA VAL A 42 13.93 -13.62 21.41
C VAL A 42 13.07 -13.04 20.29
N SER A 43 12.28 -12.01 20.59
CA SER A 43 11.68 -11.15 19.56
C SER A 43 12.75 -10.26 18.98
N THR A 44 13.34 -10.69 17.89
CA THR A 44 14.24 -9.83 17.10
C THR A 44 13.39 -8.88 16.25
N THR A 45 13.06 -7.72 16.79
CA THR A 45 12.46 -6.64 16.02
C THR A 45 13.55 -6.03 15.16
N ALA A 46 13.56 -6.34 13.87
CA ALA A 46 14.44 -5.67 12.91
C ALA A 46 13.95 -4.22 12.75
N THR A 47 14.59 -3.30 13.45
CA THR A 47 14.31 -1.86 13.30
C THR A 47 15.05 -1.37 12.06
N THR A 48 14.34 -1.23 10.94
CA THR A 48 14.85 -0.56 9.76
C THR A 48 14.89 0.94 10.04
N SER A 49 16.05 1.51 10.32
CA SER A 49 16.20 2.96 10.46
C SER A 49 16.08 3.64 9.10
N LEU A 50 15.07 4.49 8.94
CA LEU A 50 14.90 5.30 7.73
C LEU A 50 15.86 6.50 7.75
N PRO A 51 16.36 6.96 6.57
CA PRO A 51 17.10 8.21 6.48
C PRO A 51 16.26 9.39 6.98
N ALA A 52 16.85 10.35 7.66
CA ALA A 52 16.19 11.45 8.39
C ALA A 52 15.29 12.39 7.56
N GLN A 53 15.18 12.22 6.25
CA GLN A 53 14.39 13.05 5.34
C GLN A 53 13.35 12.28 4.55
N VAL A 54 13.10 11.00 4.87
CA VAL A 54 12.06 10.20 4.23
C VAL A 54 10.72 10.48 4.90
N ARG A 55 9.73 10.97 4.12
CA ARG A 55 8.33 10.95 4.54
C ARG A 55 7.76 9.59 4.14
N LEU A 56 7.08 8.93 5.05
CA LEU A 56 6.54 7.59 4.86
C LEU A 56 5.16 7.49 5.51
N ALA A 57 4.21 6.89 4.80
CA ALA A 57 2.94 6.44 5.36
C ALA A 57 2.74 4.97 5.00
N THR A 58 2.30 4.17 5.97
CA THR A 58 2.11 2.74 5.77
C THR A 58 0.78 2.25 6.31
N ALA A 59 0.26 1.20 5.69
CA ALA A 59 -0.90 0.47 6.20
C ALA A 59 -0.83 -1.00 5.78
N VAL A 60 -1.17 -1.88 6.72
CA VAL A 60 -1.48 -3.28 6.44
C VAL A 60 -2.87 -3.57 6.99
N TYR A 61 -3.76 -4.04 6.12
CA TYR A 61 -5.14 -4.33 6.48
C TYR A 61 -5.47 -5.80 6.15
N ASP A 62 -5.97 -6.53 7.12
CA ASP A 62 -6.49 -7.89 6.92
C ASP A 62 -7.96 -7.81 6.49
N LEU A 63 -8.21 -8.12 5.22
CA LEU A 63 -9.55 -8.10 4.62
C LEU A 63 -10.49 -9.12 5.28
N ARG A 64 -9.95 -10.26 5.70
CA ARG A 64 -10.72 -11.32 6.34
C ARG A 64 -11.10 -10.96 7.77
N ALA A 65 -10.15 -10.40 8.54
CA ALA A 65 -10.40 -9.96 9.90
C ALA A 65 -11.12 -8.60 9.97
N GLY A 66 -11.19 -7.86 8.87
CA GLY A 66 -11.83 -6.56 8.79
C GLY A 66 -11.13 -5.47 9.63
N ARG A 67 -9.80 -5.56 9.81
CA ARG A 67 -9.05 -4.66 10.68
C ARG A 67 -7.63 -4.40 10.20
N TYR A 68 -7.07 -3.29 10.65
CA TYR A 68 -5.64 -3.03 10.46
C TYR A 68 -4.80 -4.01 11.29
N VAL A 69 -3.75 -4.54 10.65
CA VAL A 69 -2.67 -5.28 11.29
C VAL A 69 -1.62 -4.29 11.81
N SER A 70 -1.25 -3.33 10.97
CA SER A 70 -0.36 -2.23 11.32
C SER A 70 -0.67 -1.00 10.48
N ARG A 71 -0.34 0.19 10.99
CA ARG A 71 -0.45 1.45 10.27
C ARG A 71 0.43 2.50 10.93
N SER A 72 0.97 3.42 10.13
CA SER A 72 1.70 4.60 10.60
C SER A 72 1.50 5.73 9.62
N ASP A 73 1.17 6.90 10.12
CA ASP A 73 0.94 8.12 9.34
C ASP A 73 -0.03 7.94 8.16
N GLU A 74 -0.94 6.99 8.28
CA GLU A 74 -1.82 6.51 7.22
C GLU A 74 -2.74 7.58 6.63
N ASP A 75 -2.95 8.68 7.35
CA ASP A 75 -3.74 9.81 6.89
C ASP A 75 -2.89 10.95 6.29
N THR A 76 -1.56 10.76 6.22
CA THR A 76 -0.66 11.72 5.58
C THR A 76 -0.85 11.71 4.05
N PRO A 77 -1.08 12.88 3.42
CA PRO A 77 -1.31 12.95 1.98
C PRO A 77 0.00 12.91 1.18
N PHE A 78 -0.05 12.18 0.05
CA PHE A 78 1.01 12.08 -0.97
C PHE A 78 0.42 12.32 -2.35
N ALA A 79 1.24 12.75 -3.31
CA ALA A 79 0.89 12.68 -4.72
C ALA A 79 0.73 11.20 -5.11
N ALA A 80 -0.37 10.86 -5.75
CA ALA A 80 -0.72 9.45 -6.00
C ALA A 80 0.09 8.83 -7.14
N GLU A 81 0.55 9.66 -8.05
CA GLU A 81 1.25 9.24 -9.24
C GLU A 81 0.48 8.12 -9.96
N SER A 82 1.13 7.04 -10.34
CA SER A 82 0.47 5.92 -11.03
C SER A 82 -0.59 5.17 -10.21
N LEU A 83 -0.78 5.46 -8.92
CA LEU A 83 -1.93 4.92 -8.17
C LEU A 83 -3.27 5.48 -8.65
N THR A 84 -3.28 6.67 -9.26
CA THR A 84 -4.47 7.25 -9.89
C THR A 84 -5.05 6.33 -10.98
N LYS A 85 -4.24 5.49 -11.61
CA LYS A 85 -4.68 4.50 -12.60
C LYS A 85 -5.65 3.46 -12.03
N LEU A 86 -5.59 3.20 -10.71
CA LEU A 86 -6.60 2.37 -10.04
C LEU A 86 -7.98 3.04 -10.09
N LEU A 87 -8.06 4.36 -9.85
CA LEU A 87 -9.31 5.10 -9.92
C LEU A 87 -9.85 5.16 -11.36
N ILE A 88 -8.98 5.32 -12.37
CA ILE A 88 -9.39 5.29 -13.78
C ILE A 88 -9.99 3.91 -14.14
N ALA A 89 -9.34 2.83 -13.72
CA ALA A 89 -9.81 1.48 -14.00
C ALA A 89 -11.13 1.15 -13.29
N THR A 90 -11.29 1.56 -12.03
CA THR A 90 -12.51 1.34 -11.26
C THR A 90 -13.68 2.18 -11.75
N ASP A 91 -13.44 3.41 -12.21
CA ASP A 91 -14.47 4.26 -12.83
C ASP A 91 -15.00 3.67 -14.15
N LEU A 92 -14.10 3.14 -14.98
CA LEU A 92 -14.49 2.40 -16.19
C LEU A 92 -15.34 1.17 -15.86
N ALA A 93 -14.97 0.45 -14.80
CA ALA A 93 -15.72 -0.70 -14.33
C ALA A 93 -17.12 -0.28 -13.82
N ALA A 94 -17.19 0.71 -12.94
CA ALA A 94 -18.44 1.20 -12.37
C ALA A 94 -19.40 1.75 -13.42
N SER A 95 -18.88 2.35 -14.50
CA SER A 95 -19.69 2.87 -15.62
C SER A 95 -20.04 1.82 -16.68
N GLY A 96 -19.67 0.54 -16.48
CA GLY A 96 -19.90 -0.53 -17.47
C GLY A 96 -19.06 -0.43 -18.73
N ARG A 97 -18.03 0.42 -18.72
CA ARG A 97 -17.15 0.66 -19.89
C ARG A 97 -15.84 -0.16 -19.85
N LEU A 98 -15.64 -0.99 -18.82
CA LEU A 98 -14.56 -1.98 -18.78
C LEU A 98 -14.93 -3.18 -19.67
N ALA A 99 -15.01 -2.94 -20.96
CA ALA A 99 -15.39 -3.92 -21.99
C ALA A 99 -14.74 -3.59 -23.33
N GLY A 100 -14.72 -4.56 -24.25
CA GLY A 100 -14.20 -4.38 -25.60
C GLY A 100 -12.75 -3.89 -25.60
N ASN A 101 -12.46 -2.85 -26.34
CA ASN A 101 -11.10 -2.27 -26.47
C ASN A 101 -10.56 -1.72 -25.13
N ASN A 102 -11.43 -1.35 -24.18
CA ASN A 102 -10.96 -0.84 -22.90
C ASN A 102 -10.34 -1.94 -22.02
N LEU A 103 -10.67 -3.21 -22.22
CA LEU A 103 -9.99 -4.31 -21.52
C LEU A 103 -8.48 -4.31 -21.79
N ALA A 104 -8.08 -4.29 -23.07
CA ALA A 104 -6.67 -4.26 -23.45
C ALA A 104 -5.98 -2.97 -22.98
N ARG A 105 -6.68 -1.83 -23.03
CA ARG A 105 -6.15 -0.54 -22.56
C ARG A 105 -5.93 -0.54 -21.04
N VAL A 106 -6.89 -1.00 -20.26
CA VAL A 106 -6.75 -1.07 -18.80
C VAL A 106 -5.63 -2.05 -18.43
N LYS A 107 -5.51 -3.17 -19.13
CA LYS A 107 -4.39 -4.09 -18.96
C LYS A 107 -3.05 -3.38 -19.14
N GLY A 108 -2.80 -2.71 -20.27
CA GLY A 108 -1.55 -1.97 -20.50
C GLY A 108 -1.34 -0.88 -19.43
N MET A 109 -2.38 -0.10 -19.10
CA MET A 109 -2.30 0.96 -18.09
C MET A 109 -1.93 0.42 -16.69
N LEU A 110 -2.45 -0.74 -16.28
CA LEU A 110 -2.18 -1.28 -14.95
C LEU A 110 -0.89 -2.11 -14.91
N SER A 111 -0.70 -3.06 -15.85
CA SER A 111 0.44 -3.99 -15.81
C SER A 111 1.76 -3.33 -16.17
N THR A 112 1.80 -2.49 -17.20
CA THR A 112 3.02 -1.77 -17.61
C THR A 112 3.04 -0.32 -17.18
N SER A 113 2.08 0.12 -16.39
CA SER A 113 1.96 1.51 -15.93
C SER A 113 1.96 2.54 -17.08
N ASP A 114 1.36 2.22 -18.22
CA ASP A 114 1.38 3.05 -19.43
C ASP A 114 0.69 4.40 -19.21
N ASP A 115 1.48 5.48 -19.28
CA ASP A 115 1.01 6.85 -19.06
C ASP A 115 0.24 7.38 -20.29
N GLN A 116 0.54 6.93 -21.50
CA GLN A 116 -0.18 7.37 -22.68
C GLN A 116 -1.61 6.86 -22.68
N ILE A 117 -1.78 5.59 -22.28
CA ILE A 117 -3.11 5.02 -22.10
C ILE A 117 -3.85 5.74 -20.96
N ALA A 118 -3.17 5.99 -19.85
CA ALA A 118 -3.76 6.73 -18.72
C ALA A 118 -4.22 8.13 -19.17
N ASN A 119 -3.41 8.88 -19.92
CA ASN A 119 -3.75 10.21 -20.46
C ASN A 119 -5.03 10.16 -21.33
N GLN A 120 -5.12 9.16 -22.20
CA GLN A 120 -6.28 9.01 -23.09
C GLN A 120 -7.55 8.66 -22.31
N LEU A 121 -7.49 7.72 -21.37
CA LEU A 121 -8.63 7.30 -20.56
C LEU A 121 -9.06 8.43 -19.62
N TRP A 122 -8.10 9.10 -18.97
CA TRP A 122 -8.37 10.26 -18.12
C TRP A 122 -9.13 11.34 -18.86
N THR A 123 -8.65 11.72 -20.04
CA THR A 123 -9.30 12.76 -20.86
C THR A 123 -10.68 12.34 -21.32
N ALA A 124 -10.82 11.10 -21.79
CA ALA A 124 -12.10 10.57 -22.30
C ALA A 124 -13.17 10.46 -21.22
N ASP A 125 -12.78 10.27 -19.95
CA ASP A 125 -13.69 10.02 -18.84
C ASP A 125 -13.92 11.24 -17.94
N GLY A 126 -13.47 12.43 -18.39
CA GLY A 126 -13.75 13.71 -17.74
C GLY A 126 -12.71 14.13 -16.71
N GLY A 127 -11.50 13.56 -16.74
CA GLY A 127 -10.35 14.04 -15.97
C GLY A 127 -10.60 14.00 -14.44
N PRO A 128 -10.46 15.14 -13.74
CA PRO A 128 -10.66 15.21 -12.29
C PRO A 128 -12.02 14.73 -11.78
N ALA A 129 -13.05 14.69 -12.65
CA ALA A 129 -14.36 14.17 -12.29
C ALA A 129 -14.33 12.67 -11.98
N ILE A 130 -13.38 11.90 -12.55
CA ILE A 130 -13.12 10.51 -12.17
C ILE A 130 -12.87 10.42 -10.68
N VAL A 131 -11.90 11.19 -10.18
CA VAL A 131 -11.54 11.19 -8.76
C VAL A 131 -12.74 11.55 -7.88
N THR A 132 -13.51 12.55 -8.30
CA THR A 132 -14.71 12.98 -7.55
C THR A 132 -15.77 11.88 -7.47
N ARG A 133 -15.97 11.11 -8.56
CA ARG A 133 -16.91 9.97 -8.56
C ARG A 133 -16.42 8.85 -7.64
N GLU A 134 -15.16 8.49 -7.77
CA GLU A 134 -14.55 7.39 -7.00
C GLU A 134 -14.43 7.72 -5.51
N VAL A 135 -14.14 8.97 -5.14
CA VAL A 135 -14.18 9.43 -3.75
C VAL A 135 -15.55 9.16 -3.12
N ARG A 136 -16.63 9.45 -3.84
CA ARG A 136 -18.00 9.19 -3.36
C ARG A 136 -18.33 7.70 -3.33
N ALA A 137 -17.98 6.96 -4.39
CA ALA A 137 -18.29 5.55 -4.52
C ALA A 137 -17.59 4.68 -3.46
N MET A 138 -16.34 5.00 -3.15
CA MET A 138 -15.51 4.23 -2.23
C MET A 138 -15.46 4.82 -0.81
N GLY A 139 -16.03 6.00 -0.58
CA GLY A 139 -15.97 6.68 0.72
C GLY A 139 -14.55 7.11 1.09
N LEU A 140 -13.76 7.56 0.10
CA LEU A 140 -12.42 8.08 0.35
C LEU A 140 -12.51 9.40 1.12
N ARG A 141 -11.60 9.64 2.04
CA ARG A 141 -11.73 10.75 3.01
C ARG A 141 -10.78 11.90 2.76
N ALA A 142 -9.63 11.62 2.15
CA ALA A 142 -8.56 12.58 1.94
C ALA A 142 -8.00 12.56 0.52
N THR A 143 -8.63 11.79 -0.37
CA THR A 143 -8.28 11.79 -1.79
C THR A 143 -8.87 13.03 -2.46
N VAL A 144 -8.00 13.81 -3.13
CA VAL A 144 -8.36 15.10 -3.73
C VAL A 144 -7.93 15.11 -5.20
N PRO A 145 -8.79 15.56 -6.12
CA PRO A 145 -8.42 15.74 -7.53
C PRO A 145 -7.20 16.67 -7.70
N PRO A 146 -6.43 16.52 -8.77
CA PRO A 146 -5.30 17.39 -9.05
C PRO A 146 -5.79 18.83 -9.33
N ARG A 147 -4.98 19.82 -8.95
CA ARG A 147 -5.26 21.24 -9.25
C ARG A 147 -5.16 21.55 -10.74
N ASP A 148 -4.20 20.95 -11.42
CA ASP A 148 -4.08 20.99 -12.88
C ASP A 148 -4.82 19.78 -13.46
N PRO A 149 -5.92 19.99 -14.20
CA PRO A 149 -6.72 18.90 -14.75
C PRO A 149 -5.96 17.94 -15.68
N GLY A 150 -4.85 18.38 -16.27
CA GLY A 150 -4.01 17.55 -17.12
C GLY A 150 -3.02 16.66 -16.37
N ARG A 151 -2.91 16.81 -15.05
CA ARG A 151 -1.87 16.16 -14.24
C ARG A 151 -2.46 15.15 -13.27
N TRP A 152 -2.99 14.05 -13.80
CA TRP A 152 -3.63 13.01 -12.97
C TRP A 152 -2.71 12.46 -11.86
N GLY A 153 -1.39 12.39 -12.07
CA GLY A 153 -0.43 11.95 -11.04
C GLY A 153 -0.42 12.84 -9.80
N ASP A 154 -0.78 14.13 -9.93
CA ASP A 154 -0.89 15.07 -8.82
C ASP A 154 -2.20 14.87 -7.99
N THR A 155 -3.03 13.89 -8.30
CA THR A 155 -4.11 13.44 -7.40
C THR A 155 -3.52 13.16 -6.03
N THR A 156 -4.11 13.69 -4.98
CA THR A 156 -3.63 13.44 -3.61
C THR A 156 -4.32 12.21 -3.05
N MET A 157 -3.54 11.30 -2.44
CA MET A 157 -4.06 10.11 -1.72
C MET A 157 -3.37 9.92 -0.39
N THR A 158 -4.01 9.16 0.51
CA THR A 158 -3.44 8.68 1.77
C THR A 158 -3.37 7.16 1.78
N ALA A 159 -2.53 6.57 2.62
CA ALA A 159 -2.46 5.11 2.74
C ALA A 159 -3.80 4.51 3.21
N ALA A 160 -4.52 5.22 4.08
CA ALA A 160 -5.86 4.82 4.51
C ALA A 160 -6.87 4.82 3.35
N ASP A 161 -6.80 5.76 2.42
CA ASP A 161 -7.68 5.78 1.25
C ASP A 161 -7.29 4.71 0.23
N VAL A 162 -6.00 4.43 0.05
CA VAL A 162 -5.56 3.30 -0.79
C VAL A 162 -6.10 1.96 -0.23
N VAL A 163 -6.10 1.76 1.08
CA VAL A 163 -6.76 0.59 1.69
C VAL A 163 -8.24 0.53 1.32
N ARG A 164 -8.98 1.66 1.36
CA ARG A 164 -10.40 1.71 0.96
C ARG A 164 -10.61 1.37 -0.52
N ILE A 165 -9.70 1.78 -1.40
CA ILE A 165 -9.75 1.42 -2.83
C ILE A 165 -9.68 -0.11 -2.97
N TYR A 166 -8.70 -0.78 -2.36
CA TYR A 166 -8.60 -2.24 -2.42
C TYR A 166 -9.78 -2.95 -1.73
N GLN A 167 -10.28 -2.42 -0.61
CA GLN A 167 -11.49 -2.93 0.03
C GLN A 167 -12.70 -2.86 -0.93
N TYR A 168 -12.88 -1.76 -1.64
CA TYR A 168 -13.95 -1.60 -2.63
C TYR A 168 -13.80 -2.62 -3.76
N VAL A 169 -12.61 -2.75 -4.32
CA VAL A 169 -12.30 -3.74 -5.37
C VAL A 169 -12.69 -5.15 -4.91
N MET A 170 -12.31 -5.52 -3.70
CA MET A 170 -12.52 -6.88 -3.18
C MET A 170 -13.95 -7.16 -2.74
N THR A 171 -14.69 -6.16 -2.24
CA THR A 171 -15.98 -6.39 -1.60
C THR A 171 -17.19 -5.83 -2.34
N LYS A 172 -17.00 -4.87 -3.26
CA LYS A 172 -18.09 -4.14 -3.92
C LYS A 172 -18.08 -4.31 -5.44
N MET A 173 -16.91 -4.50 -6.03
CA MET A 173 -16.80 -4.66 -7.48
C MET A 173 -17.38 -6.02 -7.91
N PRO A 174 -18.15 -6.08 -9.03
CA PRO A 174 -18.60 -7.36 -9.60
C PRO A 174 -17.45 -8.31 -9.88
N ALA A 175 -17.65 -9.62 -9.61
CA ALA A 175 -16.59 -10.61 -9.64
C ALA A 175 -15.79 -10.63 -10.95
N GLY A 176 -16.46 -10.62 -12.12
CA GLY A 176 -15.75 -10.63 -13.41
C GLY A 176 -14.89 -9.38 -13.66
N GLN A 177 -15.33 -8.20 -13.21
CA GLN A 177 -14.54 -6.96 -13.33
C GLN A 177 -13.36 -6.95 -12.36
N ARG A 178 -13.58 -7.46 -11.14
CA ARG A 178 -12.52 -7.63 -10.14
C ARG A 178 -11.43 -8.58 -10.65
N GLU A 179 -11.81 -9.70 -11.24
CA GLU A 179 -10.87 -10.68 -11.81
C GLU A 179 -10.00 -10.06 -12.90
N VAL A 180 -10.58 -9.29 -13.82
CA VAL A 180 -9.82 -8.55 -14.84
C VAL A 180 -8.80 -7.61 -14.18
N LEU A 181 -9.24 -6.77 -13.23
CA LEU A 181 -8.36 -5.82 -12.57
C LEU A 181 -7.23 -6.52 -11.81
N LEU A 182 -7.53 -7.59 -11.08
CA LEU A 182 -6.51 -8.36 -10.36
C LEU A 182 -5.53 -9.04 -11.31
N SER A 183 -5.99 -9.63 -12.42
CA SER A 183 -5.09 -10.25 -13.40
C SER A 183 -4.10 -9.22 -13.98
N ASP A 184 -4.55 -7.99 -14.19
CA ASP A 184 -3.72 -6.90 -14.70
C ASP A 184 -2.70 -6.39 -13.66
N LEU A 185 -3.03 -6.46 -12.37
CA LEU A 185 -2.10 -6.15 -11.27
C LEU A 185 -1.09 -7.27 -11.00
N ALA A 186 -1.41 -8.52 -11.32
CA ALA A 186 -0.50 -9.66 -11.18
C ALA A 186 0.54 -9.73 -12.31
N ALA A 187 0.29 -9.07 -13.42
CA ALA A 187 1.15 -9.10 -14.61
C ALA A 187 2.16 -7.94 -14.58
N THR A 188 3.07 -7.95 -13.61
CA THR A 188 4.13 -6.95 -13.61
C THR A 188 5.19 -7.28 -14.64
N ALA A 189 5.50 -6.29 -15.45
CA ALA A 189 6.61 -6.28 -16.38
C ALA A 189 7.41 -4.99 -16.14
N HIS A 190 8.37 -4.70 -17.01
CA HIS A 190 8.89 -3.34 -17.09
C HIS A 190 7.75 -2.37 -17.45
N ALA A 191 7.79 -1.18 -16.90
CA ALA A 191 6.88 -0.12 -17.28
C ALA A 191 7.00 0.21 -18.78
N ALA A 192 5.98 0.81 -19.37
CA ALA A 192 5.95 1.14 -20.78
C ALA A 192 7.08 2.11 -21.21
N ASP A 193 7.61 2.90 -20.27
CA ASP A 193 8.77 3.78 -20.46
C ASP A 193 10.12 3.07 -20.26
N GLY A 194 10.12 1.76 -19.99
CA GLY A 194 11.31 0.96 -19.74
C GLY A 194 11.79 0.95 -18.28
N THR A 195 11.14 1.70 -17.39
CA THR A 195 11.50 1.70 -15.95
C THR A 195 11.24 0.32 -15.35
N ASP A 196 12.20 -0.18 -14.58
CA ASP A 196 12.02 -1.40 -13.81
C ASP A 196 11.06 -1.14 -12.62
N GLN A 197 9.91 -1.78 -12.66
CA GLN A 197 8.91 -1.68 -11.59
C GLN A 197 8.91 -2.89 -10.64
N ASP A 198 9.92 -3.76 -10.72
CA ASP A 198 10.13 -4.84 -9.75
C ASP A 198 10.79 -4.29 -8.47
N PHE A 199 9.97 -3.69 -7.62
CA PHE A 199 10.37 -3.20 -6.30
C PHE A 199 9.21 -3.26 -5.31
N GLY A 200 9.49 -3.05 -4.03
CA GLY A 200 8.45 -3.01 -3.01
C GLY A 200 7.84 -4.39 -2.75
N ILE A 201 6.53 -4.52 -2.91
CA ILE A 201 5.77 -5.74 -2.65
C ILE A 201 6.28 -6.90 -3.51
N THR A 202 6.59 -6.70 -4.78
CA THR A 202 7.02 -7.76 -5.70
C THR A 202 8.31 -8.43 -5.22
N GLN A 203 9.24 -7.63 -4.70
CA GLN A 203 10.48 -8.14 -4.09
C GLN A 203 10.33 -8.56 -2.62
N ALA A 204 9.27 -8.15 -1.94
CA ALA A 204 9.00 -8.56 -0.57
C ALA A 204 8.31 -9.92 -0.49
N VAL A 205 7.57 -10.31 -1.54
CA VAL A 205 6.85 -11.58 -1.66
C VAL A 205 7.24 -12.24 -2.99
N PRO A 206 8.47 -12.78 -3.12
CA PRO A 206 9.03 -13.21 -4.40
C PRO A 206 8.33 -14.40 -5.03
N ASP A 207 7.67 -15.25 -4.23
CA ASP A 207 7.07 -16.50 -4.70
C ASP A 207 5.62 -16.36 -5.21
N GLY A 208 5.21 -15.14 -5.53
CA GLY A 208 4.16 -14.92 -6.51
C GLY A 208 2.73 -14.72 -6.00
N GLU A 209 2.48 -14.65 -4.69
CA GLU A 209 1.12 -14.34 -4.20
C GLU A 209 0.92 -12.85 -3.91
N TRP A 210 0.97 -12.05 -4.96
CA TRP A 210 0.76 -10.61 -4.88
C TRP A 210 0.07 -10.04 -6.14
N TRP A 211 -0.65 -8.92 -5.94
CA TRP A 211 -1.32 -8.12 -6.97
C TRP A 211 -0.97 -6.67 -6.67
N ALA A 212 0.06 -6.15 -7.33
CA ALA A 212 0.68 -4.90 -6.95
C ALA A 212 0.49 -3.79 -7.99
N LYS A 213 0.36 -2.55 -7.51
CA LYS A 213 0.51 -1.34 -8.31
C LYS A 213 1.59 -0.48 -7.71
N GLN A 214 2.63 -0.31 -8.49
CA GLN A 214 3.72 0.61 -8.19
C GLN A 214 3.42 2.00 -8.72
N ALA A 215 4.03 3.01 -8.10
CA ALA A 215 3.96 4.37 -8.58
C ALA A 215 5.25 5.12 -8.26
N TRP A 216 5.69 5.96 -9.18
CA TRP A 216 6.87 6.79 -8.97
C TRP A 216 6.78 8.07 -9.78
N ALA A 217 7.42 9.12 -9.26
CA ALA A 217 7.74 10.33 -10.01
C ALA A 217 8.95 11.03 -9.41
N CYS A 218 9.60 11.84 -10.22
CA CYS A 218 10.72 12.67 -9.81
C CYS A 218 10.39 14.14 -10.00
N CYS A 219 10.90 14.75 -9.23
CA CYS A 219 11.81 15.82 -8.84
C CYS A 219 11.00 17.04 -8.49
N ARG A 220 9.86 16.89 -7.78
CA ARG A 220 8.96 17.96 -7.37
C ARG A 220 8.53 17.90 -5.89
N PRO A 221 9.43 18.25 -4.99
CA PRO A 221 10.87 18.49 -5.03
C PRO A 221 11.71 17.24 -4.73
N ALA A 222 11.09 16.07 -4.66
CA ALA A 222 11.67 14.82 -4.17
C ALA A 222 11.33 13.65 -5.11
N TRP A 223 11.76 12.44 -4.79
CA TRP A 223 11.23 11.20 -5.36
C TRP A 223 9.97 10.81 -4.60
N ASP A 224 8.85 10.72 -5.28
CA ASP A 224 7.67 9.99 -4.82
C ASP A 224 7.80 8.56 -5.33
N VAL A 225 7.84 7.57 -4.42
CA VAL A 225 7.94 6.14 -4.76
C VAL A 225 7.02 5.35 -3.84
N HIS A 226 6.07 4.65 -4.44
CA HIS A 226 5.01 3.93 -3.73
C HIS A 226 4.93 2.48 -4.16
N THR A 227 4.58 1.62 -3.22
CA THR A 227 4.17 0.24 -3.49
C THR A 227 2.87 -0.05 -2.76
N THR A 228 1.90 -0.58 -3.47
CA THR A 228 0.59 -0.92 -2.91
C THR A 228 0.08 -2.20 -3.54
N GLY A 229 -0.71 -2.97 -2.81
CA GLY A 229 -1.27 -4.17 -3.40
C GLY A 229 -1.94 -5.10 -2.40
N LEU A 230 -2.35 -6.23 -2.93
CA LEU A 230 -2.85 -7.37 -2.18
C LEU A 230 -1.74 -8.41 -2.09
N VAL A 231 -1.63 -9.09 -0.96
CA VAL A 231 -0.67 -10.17 -0.75
C VAL A 231 -1.28 -11.35 -0.01
N GLY A 232 -0.70 -12.53 -0.24
CA GLY A 232 -1.06 -13.78 0.41
C GLY A 232 -2.25 -14.48 -0.22
N ALA A 233 -2.48 -15.72 0.20
CA ALA A 233 -3.54 -16.58 -0.29
C ALA A 233 -4.89 -15.85 -0.23
N ASP A 234 -5.68 -15.97 -1.30
CA ASP A 234 -6.98 -15.32 -1.49
C ASP A 234 -6.95 -13.78 -1.37
N GLN A 235 -5.83 -13.12 -1.69
CA GLN A 235 -5.67 -11.67 -1.63
C GLN A 235 -5.97 -11.09 -0.23
N ARG A 236 -5.59 -11.81 0.81
CA ARG A 236 -6.01 -11.56 2.19
C ARG A 236 -5.60 -10.21 2.74
N TYR A 237 -4.37 -9.77 2.46
CA TYR A 237 -3.86 -8.55 3.05
C TYR A 237 -3.69 -7.44 2.02
N VAL A 238 -4.19 -6.25 2.35
CA VAL A 238 -3.82 -5.01 1.65
C VAL A 238 -2.55 -4.48 2.30
N VAL A 239 -1.52 -4.25 1.50
CA VAL A 239 -0.25 -3.65 1.93
C VAL A 239 -0.04 -2.35 1.19
N VAL A 240 0.28 -1.27 1.91
CA VAL A 240 0.50 0.07 1.37
C VAL A 240 1.75 0.67 1.99
N ALA A 241 2.64 1.16 1.15
CA ALA A 241 3.75 2.03 1.53
C ALA A 241 3.83 3.22 0.55
N LEU A 242 3.50 4.41 1.03
CA LEU A 242 3.62 5.67 0.30
C LEU A 242 4.84 6.41 0.85
N SER A 243 5.74 6.85 -0.02
CA SER A 243 6.94 7.55 0.42
C SER A 243 7.33 8.72 -0.47
N GLN A 244 7.93 9.73 0.16
CA GLN A 244 8.61 10.83 -0.50
C GLN A 244 10.03 10.90 0.03
N GLN A 245 11.01 10.90 -0.88
CA GLN A 245 12.40 10.64 -0.54
C GLN A 245 13.35 11.67 -1.18
N PRO A 246 14.50 11.98 -0.55
CA PRO A 246 15.49 12.89 -1.11
C PRO A 246 15.98 12.45 -2.50
N LEU A 247 16.30 13.43 -3.35
CA LEU A 247 16.81 13.18 -4.69
C LEU A 247 18.17 12.47 -4.71
N ALA A 248 18.98 12.65 -3.68
CA ALA A 248 20.37 12.20 -3.62
C ALA A 248 20.55 10.68 -3.82
N GLY A 249 19.56 9.88 -3.42
CA GLY A 249 19.59 8.40 -3.61
C GLY A 249 19.23 7.95 -5.02
N GLY A 250 18.69 8.83 -5.84
CA GLY A 250 18.12 8.48 -7.14
C GLY A 250 16.96 7.49 -7.03
N PHE A 251 16.45 7.04 -8.16
CA PHE A 251 15.36 6.04 -8.21
C PHE A 251 15.75 4.72 -7.52
N ALA A 252 16.94 4.21 -7.80
CA ALA A 252 17.42 2.95 -7.22
C ALA A 252 17.52 2.99 -5.68
N GLY A 253 17.96 4.13 -5.11
CA GLY A 253 17.97 4.31 -3.66
C GLY A 253 16.56 4.36 -3.09
N ALA A 254 15.65 5.06 -3.76
CA ALA A 254 14.28 5.20 -3.32
C ALA A 254 13.51 3.86 -3.38
N THR A 255 13.65 3.09 -4.44
CA THR A 255 13.03 1.75 -4.56
C THR A 255 13.58 0.77 -3.53
N LYS A 256 14.88 0.83 -3.23
CA LYS A 256 15.50 0.01 -2.18
C LYS A 256 14.89 0.30 -0.79
N VAL A 257 14.66 1.57 -0.47
CA VAL A 257 14.01 1.96 0.80
C VAL A 257 12.59 1.40 0.86
N VAL A 258 11.77 1.62 -0.18
CA VAL A 258 10.39 1.13 -0.23
C VAL A 258 10.33 -0.40 -0.17
N THR A 259 11.27 -1.09 -0.82
CA THR A 259 11.37 -2.56 -0.74
C THR A 259 11.70 -3.03 0.69
N GLY A 260 12.61 -2.33 1.37
CA GLY A 260 12.91 -2.61 2.78
C GLY A 260 11.69 -2.43 3.68
N VAL A 261 10.92 -1.36 3.45
CA VAL A 261 9.64 -1.11 4.15
C VAL A 261 8.65 -2.22 3.86
N ALA A 262 8.43 -2.59 2.59
CA ALA A 262 7.50 -3.65 2.21
C ALA A 262 7.87 -4.98 2.87
N LYS A 263 9.15 -5.36 2.88
CA LYS A 263 9.63 -6.56 3.58
C LYS A 263 9.29 -6.53 5.07
N THR A 264 9.43 -5.38 5.72
CA THR A 264 9.06 -5.22 7.14
C THR A 264 7.55 -5.35 7.35
N LEU A 265 6.74 -4.79 6.45
CA LEU A 265 5.28 -4.83 6.55
C LEU A 265 4.72 -6.24 6.36
N VAL A 266 5.32 -7.06 5.48
CA VAL A 266 4.86 -8.44 5.24
C VAL A 266 5.46 -9.45 6.22
N ALA A 267 6.53 -9.08 6.92
CA ALA A 267 7.16 -9.95 7.91
C ALA A 267 6.16 -10.29 9.03
N GLY A 268 5.93 -11.57 9.25
CA GLY A 268 4.99 -12.05 10.27
C GLY A 268 3.53 -12.11 9.83
N LEU A 269 3.21 -11.77 8.58
CA LEU A 269 1.90 -12.09 8.00
C LEU A 269 1.84 -13.58 7.64
N ASP A 270 0.69 -14.18 7.87
CA ASP A 270 0.42 -15.55 7.40
C ASP A 270 -0.07 -15.48 5.96
N LEU A 271 0.87 -15.52 5.01
CA LEU A 271 0.60 -15.39 3.58
C LEU A 271 0.10 -16.69 2.93
N THR A 272 0.20 -17.83 3.64
CA THR A 272 -0.07 -19.16 3.08
C THR A 272 -1.47 -19.69 3.41
N ARG A 273 -2.16 -19.11 4.37
CA ARG A 273 -3.50 -19.54 4.79
C ARG A 273 -4.59 -18.73 4.10
N PRO A 274 -5.48 -19.40 3.34
CA PRO A 274 -6.67 -18.77 2.76
C PRO A 274 -7.66 -18.31 3.83
#